data_507b00d1af523c8d10bdfde4bc1a15ca
#
_entry.id   507b00d1af523c8d10bdfde4bc1a15ca
#
_cell.length_a   1.000
_cell.length_b   1.000
_cell.length_c   1.000
_cell.angle_alpha   90.00
_cell.angle_beta   90.00
_cell.angle_gamma   90.00
#
_symmetry.space_group_name_H-M   'P 1'
#
loop_
_entity.id
_entity.type
_entity.pdbx_description
1 polymer ?
#
loop_
_entity_poly.entity_id
_entity_poly.type
_entity_poly.pdbx_seq_one_letter_code
_entity_poly.pdbx_strand_id
1 'polypeptide(L)'
;MTFSQNFYWDRAFSLNWAFTNNLNITFSSGTNARIEEPYVQVNKELNPDGYQLWKDSVKKSIADLGTPMKYDQQFMATWQLPLQLIPVLDWTNASLSYNATYNWDRGATVSEDIEMGNTIKNQRQFDLQANLNLLSLYNKNKYLKKINQKFNNTRATAKKPEKKKKPKLEKEIVLNPDSATVVEHGMFTKKVQITARRTDGRVYKVKFKPINFAQVKILNQDTVRLKLTIIPGPAPTEDFLYKAVEHSARFLMMVRRFNIQFTNSAGMMSVSYTHLRAHETSAH
;
A
#
# COMPACT_ATOMS: atom_id res chain seq x y z
N MET A 1 60.44 0.11 -26.25
CA MET A 1 59.25 -0.10 -25.43
C MET A 1 58.37 1.11 -25.55
N THR A 2 57.19 0.98 -26.15
CA THR A 2 56.18 2.03 -26.19
C THR A 2 55.25 1.86 -24.99
N PHE A 3 55.25 2.83 -24.11
CA PHE A 3 54.32 2.89 -23.00
C PHE A 3 53.05 3.62 -23.46
N SER A 4 51.90 3.03 -23.34
CA SER A 4 50.64 3.71 -23.55
C SER A 4 50.11 4.12 -22.17
N GLN A 5 49.91 5.40 -21.94
CA GLN A 5 49.33 5.96 -20.75
C GLN A 5 47.94 6.49 -21.09
N ASN A 6 46.96 6.13 -20.33
CA ASN A 6 45.60 6.66 -20.44
C ASN A 6 45.26 7.45 -19.19
N PHE A 7 44.95 8.71 -19.38
CA PHE A 7 44.52 9.58 -18.28
C PHE A 7 43.05 9.93 -18.47
N TYR A 8 42.23 9.56 -17.46
CA TYR A 8 40.81 9.85 -17.48
C TYR A 8 40.48 10.86 -16.38
N TRP A 9 39.53 11.72 -16.69
CA TRP A 9 39.01 12.72 -15.78
C TRP A 9 37.51 12.50 -15.59
N ASP A 10 37.11 12.06 -14.39
CA ASP A 10 35.74 11.87 -14.02
C ASP A 10 35.19 13.12 -13.32
N ARG A 11 34.05 13.58 -13.82
CA ARG A 11 33.34 14.73 -13.28
C ARG A 11 31.93 14.30 -12.97
N ALA A 12 31.45 14.61 -11.77
CA ALA A 12 30.09 14.32 -11.33
C ALA A 12 29.44 15.56 -10.74
N PHE A 13 28.19 15.73 -11.06
CA PHE A 13 27.34 16.77 -10.49
C PHE A 13 26.07 16.13 -9.96
N SER A 14 25.62 16.52 -8.78
CA SER A 14 24.35 16.07 -8.21
C SER A 14 23.62 17.23 -7.53
N LEU A 15 22.32 17.33 -7.80
CA LEU A 15 21.41 18.27 -7.21
C LEU A 15 20.24 17.53 -6.59
N ASN A 16 20.05 17.71 -5.28
CA ASN A 16 18.88 17.21 -4.56
C ASN A 16 18.05 18.41 -4.12
N TRP A 17 16.82 18.46 -4.57
CA TRP A 17 15.92 19.56 -4.27
C TRP A 17 14.62 19.05 -3.66
N ALA A 18 14.42 19.34 -2.38
CA ALA A 18 13.15 19.17 -1.69
C ALA A 18 12.24 20.37 -2.01
N PHE A 19 11.46 20.28 -3.08
CA PHE A 19 10.56 21.35 -3.50
C PHE A 19 9.45 21.56 -2.48
N THR A 20 8.93 20.46 -1.91
CA THR A 20 8.01 20.47 -0.77
C THR A 20 8.38 19.28 0.15
N ASN A 21 7.76 19.20 1.33
CA ASN A 21 7.93 18.05 2.23
C ASN A 21 7.55 16.72 1.57
N ASN A 22 6.78 16.77 0.51
CA ASN A 22 6.23 15.59 -0.17
C ASN A 22 6.78 15.40 -1.59
N LEU A 23 7.50 16.38 -2.16
CA LEU A 23 8.05 16.32 -3.51
C LEU A 23 9.56 16.55 -3.47
N ASN A 24 10.30 15.51 -3.81
CA ASN A 24 11.75 15.53 -3.92
C ASN A 24 12.16 15.30 -5.37
N ILE A 25 13.09 16.11 -5.85
CA ILE A 25 13.67 16.03 -7.18
C ILE A 25 15.16 15.83 -7.02
N THR A 26 15.69 14.84 -7.70
CA THR A 26 17.12 14.55 -7.78
C THR A 26 17.56 14.58 -9.23
N PHE A 27 18.59 15.32 -9.50
CA PHE A 27 19.28 15.33 -10.78
C PHE A 27 20.74 14.98 -10.56
N SER A 28 21.28 14.06 -11.33
CA SER A 28 22.69 13.73 -11.34
C SER A 28 23.20 13.63 -12.76
N SER A 29 24.44 14.00 -12.94
CA SER A 29 25.12 13.94 -14.22
C SER A 29 26.57 13.53 -13.99
N GLY A 30 27.06 12.59 -14.78
CA GLY A 30 28.44 12.12 -14.80
C GLY A 30 29.08 12.26 -16.18
N THR A 31 30.34 12.59 -16.22
CA THR A 31 31.11 12.62 -17.45
C THR A 31 32.48 11.99 -17.20
N ASN A 32 32.79 10.95 -17.96
CA ASN A 32 34.14 10.42 -18.05
C ASN A 32 34.80 10.95 -19.31
N ALA A 33 35.90 11.69 -19.17
CA ALA A 33 36.63 12.27 -20.27
C ALA A 33 38.07 11.76 -20.29
N ARG A 34 38.61 11.53 -21.47
CA ARG A 34 40.00 11.17 -21.67
C ARG A 34 40.80 12.43 -21.96
N ILE A 35 41.93 12.61 -21.27
CA ILE A 35 42.90 13.63 -21.60
C ILE A 35 43.80 13.05 -22.69
N GLU A 36 43.80 13.68 -23.83
CA GLU A 36 44.57 13.21 -24.96
C GLU A 36 46.03 13.69 -24.85
N GLU A 37 46.94 12.74 -25.01
CA GLU A 37 48.36 12.98 -25.06
C GLU A 37 48.86 12.65 -26.46
N PRO A 38 49.69 13.53 -27.08
CA PRO A 38 50.31 13.22 -28.34
C PRO A 38 51.34 12.10 -28.20
N TYR A 39 51.43 11.20 -29.17
CA TYR A 39 52.44 10.14 -29.23
C TYR A 39 53.82 10.69 -29.51
N VAL A 40 54.38 11.44 -28.58
CA VAL A 40 55.71 12.04 -28.68
C VAL A 40 56.57 11.51 -27.55
N GLN A 41 57.84 11.31 -27.83
CA GLN A 41 58.79 10.91 -26.79
C GLN A 41 58.98 12.06 -25.80
N VAL A 42 58.46 11.86 -24.60
CA VAL A 42 58.43 12.86 -23.53
C VAL A 42 59.72 12.79 -22.73
N ASN A 43 60.79 13.29 -23.30
CA ASN A 43 62.07 13.46 -22.62
C ASN A 43 62.57 14.89 -22.86
N LYS A 44 62.59 15.68 -21.77
CA LYS A 44 62.99 17.07 -21.81
C LYS A 44 64.43 17.28 -22.26
N GLU A 45 65.31 16.33 -21.95
CA GLU A 45 66.76 16.43 -22.27
C GLU A 45 67.06 15.97 -23.67
N LEU A 46 66.36 14.94 -24.19
CA LEU A 46 66.61 14.40 -25.53
C LEU A 46 65.78 15.08 -26.62
N ASN A 47 64.60 15.60 -26.28
CA ASN A 47 63.66 16.23 -27.23
C ASN A 47 62.93 17.38 -26.55
N PRO A 48 63.52 18.57 -26.37
CA PRO A 48 62.90 19.70 -25.69
C PRO A 48 61.65 20.23 -26.46
N ASP A 49 61.64 20.18 -27.77
CA ASP A 49 60.51 20.63 -28.61
C ASP A 49 59.31 19.66 -28.45
N GLY A 50 59.59 18.38 -28.48
CA GLY A 50 58.57 17.37 -28.22
C GLY A 50 57.97 17.47 -26.81
N TYR A 51 58.78 17.79 -25.81
CA TYR A 51 58.29 18.02 -24.47
C TYR A 51 57.36 19.25 -24.35
N GLN A 52 57.69 20.35 -25.04
CA GLN A 52 56.82 21.54 -25.08
C GLN A 52 55.53 21.25 -25.82
N LEU A 53 55.53 20.58 -26.94
CA LEU A 53 54.38 20.17 -27.70
C LEU A 53 53.44 19.30 -26.85
N TRP A 54 54.00 18.32 -26.14
CA TRP A 54 53.26 17.49 -25.20
C TRP A 54 52.59 18.32 -24.10
N LYS A 55 53.36 19.21 -23.46
CA LYS A 55 52.89 20.06 -22.37
C LYS A 55 51.73 20.98 -22.81
N ASP A 56 51.85 21.58 -23.99
CA ASP A 56 50.83 22.50 -24.53
C ASP A 56 49.58 21.74 -24.96
N SER A 57 49.74 20.54 -25.55
CA SER A 57 48.64 19.66 -25.91
C SER A 57 47.86 19.19 -24.67
N VAL A 58 48.57 18.73 -23.63
CA VAL A 58 47.92 18.29 -22.37
C VAL A 58 47.22 19.47 -21.70
N LYS A 59 47.84 20.64 -21.62
CA LYS A 59 47.22 21.84 -21.09
C LYS A 59 45.95 22.22 -21.83
N LYS A 60 46.01 22.18 -23.18
CA LYS A 60 44.84 22.44 -24.02
C LYS A 60 43.75 21.42 -23.78
N SER A 61 44.07 20.12 -23.73
CA SER A 61 43.11 19.04 -23.46
C SER A 61 42.46 19.21 -22.09
N ILE A 62 43.22 19.62 -21.06
CA ILE A 62 42.66 19.94 -19.74
C ILE A 62 41.76 21.17 -19.80
N ALA A 63 42.16 22.25 -20.49
CA ALA A 63 41.36 23.46 -20.64
C ALA A 63 40.05 23.20 -21.37
N ASP A 64 40.07 22.31 -22.36
CA ASP A 64 38.90 21.86 -23.14
C ASP A 64 38.10 20.77 -22.39
N LEU A 65 38.45 20.46 -21.11
CA LEU A 65 37.82 19.46 -20.24
C LEU A 65 37.94 18.01 -20.75
N GLY A 66 38.91 17.72 -21.60
CA GLY A 66 39.17 16.41 -22.21
C GLY A 66 38.12 15.99 -23.25
N THR A 67 38.42 14.90 -23.91
CA THR A 67 37.50 14.28 -24.88
C THR A 67 36.47 13.40 -24.13
N PRO A 68 35.17 13.71 -24.14
CA PRO A 68 34.17 12.91 -23.45
C PRO A 68 34.10 11.51 -24.05
N MET A 69 34.17 10.49 -23.20
CA MET A 69 34.08 9.08 -23.54
C MET A 69 32.72 8.50 -23.12
N LYS A 70 32.22 8.95 -21.96
CA LYS A 70 30.91 8.58 -21.44
C LYS A 70 30.26 9.80 -20.84
N TYR A 71 28.95 9.86 -21.01
CA TYR A 71 28.10 10.83 -20.35
C TYR A 71 26.85 10.13 -19.87
N ASP A 72 26.55 10.26 -18.58
CA ASP A 72 25.35 9.75 -17.97
C ASP A 72 24.60 10.86 -17.26
N GLN A 73 23.30 10.77 -17.33
CA GLN A 73 22.37 11.71 -16.70
C GLN A 73 21.21 10.94 -16.12
N GLN A 74 20.84 11.30 -14.91
CA GLN A 74 19.67 10.73 -14.24
C GLN A 74 18.81 11.85 -13.65
N PHE A 75 17.54 11.78 -13.92
CA PHE A 75 16.52 12.61 -13.33
C PHE A 75 15.56 11.72 -12.56
N MET A 76 15.34 12.02 -11.28
CA MET A 76 14.37 11.34 -10.41
C MET A 76 13.46 12.36 -9.74
N ALA A 77 12.16 12.15 -9.83
CA ALA A 77 11.18 12.91 -9.09
C ALA A 77 10.32 11.93 -8.28
N THR A 78 10.22 12.15 -6.98
CA THR A 78 9.37 11.35 -6.08
C THR A 78 8.38 12.25 -5.39
N TRP A 79 7.09 11.97 -5.56
CA TRP A 79 6.01 12.71 -4.97
C TRP A 79 5.15 11.81 -4.09
N GLN A 80 5.10 12.14 -2.80
CA GLN A 80 4.18 11.53 -1.87
C GLN A 80 2.88 12.32 -1.88
N LEU A 81 1.83 11.71 -2.42
CA LEU A 81 0.51 12.36 -2.53
C LEU A 81 -0.07 12.58 -1.12
N PRO A 82 -0.36 13.82 -0.73
CA PRO A 82 -0.86 14.12 0.62
C PRO A 82 -2.36 13.79 0.76
N LEU A 83 -2.74 12.55 0.41
CA LEU A 83 -4.14 12.08 0.45
C LEU A 83 -4.72 12.10 1.86
N GLN A 84 -3.87 12.05 2.88
CA GLN A 84 -4.28 12.10 4.29
C GLN A 84 -4.94 13.43 4.69
N LEU A 85 -4.68 14.52 3.94
CA LEU A 85 -5.33 15.81 4.16
C LEU A 85 -6.80 15.80 3.74
N ILE A 86 -7.20 14.81 2.93
CA ILE A 86 -8.59 14.64 2.49
C ILE A 86 -9.28 13.66 3.45
N PRO A 87 -10.29 14.09 4.24
CA PRO A 87 -10.90 13.26 5.29
C PRO A 87 -11.51 11.94 4.79
N VAL A 88 -11.88 11.86 3.50
CA VAL A 88 -12.39 10.63 2.89
C VAL A 88 -11.27 9.67 2.52
N LEU A 89 -10.06 10.17 2.22
CA LEU A 89 -8.91 9.41 1.72
C LEU A 89 -7.79 9.21 2.75
N ASP A 90 -7.98 9.59 4.01
CA ASP A 90 -6.98 9.48 5.10
C ASP A 90 -6.52 8.04 5.41
N TRP A 91 -7.25 7.05 4.90
CA TRP A 91 -6.90 5.63 4.98
C TRP A 91 -6.05 5.14 3.80
N THR A 92 -5.69 6.05 2.88
CA THR A 92 -4.90 5.76 1.68
C THR A 92 -3.58 6.50 1.72
N ASN A 93 -2.50 5.84 1.27
CA ASN A 93 -1.21 6.44 1.00
C ASN A 93 -0.84 6.12 -0.44
N ALA A 94 -0.47 7.13 -1.21
CA ALA A 94 0.01 6.93 -2.55
C ALA A 94 1.29 7.72 -2.79
N SER A 95 2.21 7.14 -3.54
CA SER A 95 3.44 7.76 -4.00
C SER A 95 3.61 7.57 -5.50
N LEU A 96 4.14 8.58 -6.11
CA LEU A 96 4.45 8.66 -7.51
C LEU A 96 5.95 8.83 -7.65
N SER A 97 6.61 8.03 -8.48
CA SER A 97 8.00 8.25 -8.83
C SER A 97 8.19 8.20 -10.33
N TYR A 98 9.00 9.12 -10.80
CA TYR A 98 9.43 9.20 -12.19
C TYR A 98 10.94 9.16 -12.20
N ASN A 99 11.51 8.23 -12.97
CA ASN A 99 12.93 8.09 -13.18
C ASN A 99 13.22 8.13 -14.68
N ALA A 100 14.13 9.00 -15.09
CA ALA A 100 14.61 9.08 -16.47
C ALA A 100 16.13 9.02 -16.46
N THR A 101 16.68 8.16 -17.29
CA THR A 101 18.13 8.03 -17.49
C THR A 101 18.49 8.26 -18.94
N TYR A 102 19.58 8.95 -19.14
CA TYR A 102 20.22 9.17 -20.43
C TYR A 102 21.67 8.73 -20.31
N ASN A 103 22.11 7.86 -21.19
CA ASN A 103 23.48 7.41 -21.26
C ASN A 103 23.97 7.58 -22.69
N TRP A 104 25.15 8.18 -22.83
CA TRP A 104 25.86 8.32 -24.06
C TRP A 104 27.25 7.70 -23.91
N ASP A 105 27.58 6.78 -24.78
CA ASP A 105 28.89 6.14 -24.85
C ASP A 105 29.50 6.45 -26.23
N ARG A 106 30.73 6.92 -26.20
CA ARG A 106 31.49 7.14 -27.42
C ARG A 106 31.85 5.80 -28.04
N GLY A 107 31.70 5.71 -29.37
CA GLY A 107 32.09 4.53 -30.11
C GLY A 107 33.61 4.31 -30.08
N ALA A 108 34.02 3.05 -30.12
CA ALA A 108 35.42 2.71 -30.19
C ALA A 108 35.97 2.97 -31.62
N THR A 109 37.13 3.52 -31.70
CA THR A 109 37.88 3.61 -32.94
C THR A 109 38.70 2.32 -33.13
N VAL A 110 38.34 1.53 -34.11
CA VAL A 110 38.98 0.23 -34.36
C VAL A 110 40.22 0.38 -35.25
N SER A 111 40.15 1.32 -36.17
CA SER A 111 41.31 1.75 -37.02
C SER A 111 41.10 3.20 -37.41
N GLU A 112 42.13 3.84 -38.06
CA GLU A 112 42.04 5.23 -38.50
C GLU A 112 40.83 5.52 -39.41
N ASP A 113 40.32 4.50 -40.10
CA ASP A 113 39.21 4.61 -41.05
C ASP A 113 37.89 4.02 -40.53
N ILE A 114 37.88 3.34 -39.36
CA ILE A 114 36.71 2.68 -38.85
C ILE A 114 36.37 3.20 -37.46
N GLU A 115 35.41 4.13 -37.38
CA GLU A 115 34.79 4.58 -36.15
C GLU A 115 33.48 3.81 -35.92
N MET A 116 33.38 3.08 -34.81
CA MET A 116 32.11 2.59 -34.35
C MET A 116 31.29 3.79 -33.83
N GLY A 117 30.10 3.96 -34.36
CA GLY A 117 29.28 5.09 -33.98
C GLY A 117 28.92 5.14 -32.50
N ASN A 118 28.57 6.30 -32.01
CA ASN A 118 28.20 6.54 -30.62
C ASN A 118 26.90 5.81 -30.27
N THR A 119 26.79 5.35 -29.01
CA THR A 119 25.61 4.70 -28.50
C THR A 119 24.88 5.64 -27.57
N ILE A 120 23.59 5.81 -27.81
CA ILE A 120 22.68 6.56 -26.96
C ILE A 120 21.65 5.59 -26.40
N LYS A 121 21.43 5.63 -25.05
CA LYS A 121 20.40 4.87 -24.36
C LYS A 121 19.56 5.82 -23.54
N ASN A 122 18.25 5.80 -23.78
CA ASN A 122 17.27 6.50 -22.99
C ASN A 122 16.39 5.48 -22.29
N GLN A 123 16.12 5.69 -21.03
CA GLN A 123 15.11 4.91 -20.30
C GLN A 123 14.29 5.85 -19.44
N ARG A 124 12.99 5.63 -19.42
CA ARG A 124 12.08 6.29 -18.50
C ARG A 124 11.26 5.23 -17.77
N GLN A 125 11.03 5.47 -16.49
CA GLN A 125 10.18 4.63 -15.66
C GLN A 125 9.27 5.50 -14.83
N PHE A 126 8.03 5.12 -14.81
CA PHE A 126 6.98 5.75 -14.01
C PHE A 126 6.40 4.70 -13.08
N ASP A 127 6.45 4.95 -11.79
CA ASP A 127 5.92 4.06 -10.76
C ASP A 127 4.85 4.78 -9.94
N LEU A 128 3.69 4.16 -9.85
CA LEU A 128 2.61 4.53 -8.94
C LEU A 128 2.46 3.43 -7.91
N GLN A 129 2.60 3.78 -6.64
CA GLN A 129 2.34 2.88 -5.52
C GLN A 129 1.22 3.45 -4.67
N ALA A 130 0.20 2.65 -4.41
CA ALA A 130 -0.90 3.02 -3.52
C ALA A 130 -1.11 1.93 -2.47
N ASN A 131 -1.14 2.35 -1.21
CA ASN A 131 -1.40 1.50 -0.06
C ASN A 131 -2.76 1.87 0.54
N LEU A 132 -3.69 0.96 0.52
CA LEU A 132 -5.03 1.11 1.05
C LEU A 132 -5.13 0.43 2.40
N ASN A 133 -5.24 1.21 3.48
CA ASN A 133 -5.42 0.68 4.83
C ASN A 133 -6.92 0.53 5.14
N LEU A 134 -7.49 -0.60 4.70
CA LEU A 134 -8.91 -0.88 4.88
C LEU A 134 -9.31 -0.99 6.36
N LEU A 135 -8.37 -1.32 7.24
CA LEU A 135 -8.65 -1.35 8.68
C LEU A 135 -9.00 0.06 9.20
N SER A 136 -8.30 1.09 8.75
CA SER A 136 -8.62 2.48 9.08
C SER A 136 -9.98 2.88 8.52
N LEU A 137 -10.30 2.48 7.29
CA LEU A 137 -11.61 2.69 6.68
C LEU A 137 -12.73 2.02 7.50
N TYR A 138 -12.57 0.76 7.89
CA TYR A 138 -13.56 0.03 8.69
C TYR A 138 -13.78 0.68 10.05
N ASN A 139 -12.72 1.22 10.68
CA ASN A 139 -12.82 1.87 11.98
C ASN A 139 -13.57 3.22 11.95
N LYS A 140 -13.77 3.83 10.78
CA LYS A 140 -14.63 5.02 10.64
C LYS A 140 -16.10 4.71 10.87
N ASN A 141 -16.55 3.52 10.50
CA ASN A 141 -17.91 3.09 10.76
C ASN A 141 -18.02 2.53 12.20
N LYS A 142 -18.88 3.11 13.03
CA LYS A 142 -19.08 2.71 14.43
C LYS A 142 -19.46 1.24 14.60
N TYR A 143 -20.23 0.69 13.66
CA TYR A 143 -20.66 -0.71 13.66
C TYR A 143 -19.50 -1.66 13.37
N LEU A 144 -18.75 -1.40 12.27
CA LEU A 144 -17.60 -2.20 11.88
C LEU A 144 -16.47 -2.13 12.94
N LYS A 145 -16.27 -0.95 13.53
CA LYS A 145 -15.32 -0.77 14.64
C LYS A 145 -15.65 -1.67 15.84
N LYS A 146 -16.95 -1.76 16.24
CA LYS A 146 -17.40 -2.64 17.32
C LYS A 146 -17.14 -4.12 16.99
N ILE A 147 -17.43 -4.54 15.75
CA ILE A 147 -17.15 -5.91 15.29
C ILE A 147 -15.66 -6.19 15.38
N ASN A 148 -14.81 -5.30 14.85
CA ASN A 148 -13.36 -5.47 14.86
C ASN A 148 -12.81 -5.58 16.29
N GLN A 149 -13.24 -4.73 17.21
CA GLN A 149 -12.85 -4.77 18.61
C GLN A 149 -13.29 -6.08 19.30
N LYS A 150 -14.52 -6.52 19.08
CA LYS A 150 -15.07 -7.76 19.65
C LYS A 150 -14.21 -8.98 19.28
N PHE A 151 -13.79 -9.06 18.01
CA PHE A 151 -13.02 -10.20 17.52
C PHE A 151 -11.51 -10.09 17.77
N ASN A 152 -10.94 -8.90 17.92
CA ASN A 152 -9.54 -8.73 18.32
C ASN A 152 -9.35 -9.03 19.81
N ASN A 153 -10.27 -8.62 20.67
CA ASN A 153 -10.19 -8.90 22.11
C ASN A 153 -10.36 -10.39 22.43
N THR A 154 -11.04 -11.16 21.59
CA THR A 154 -11.18 -12.63 21.76
C THR A 154 -9.83 -13.36 21.59
N ARG A 155 -8.86 -12.74 20.95
CA ARG A 155 -7.48 -13.28 20.83
C ARG A 155 -6.59 -12.98 22.04
N ALA A 156 -6.85 -11.86 22.73
CA ALA A 156 -5.99 -11.38 23.82
C ALA A 156 -6.38 -11.92 25.21
N THR A 157 -7.64 -12.34 25.42
CA THR A 157 -8.10 -12.86 26.70
C THR A 157 -9.04 -14.02 26.48
N ALA A 158 -8.52 -15.23 26.65
CA ALA A 158 -9.33 -16.45 26.76
C ALA A 158 -10.12 -16.54 28.08
N LYS A 159 -10.48 -15.43 28.70
CA LYS A 159 -11.50 -15.39 29.74
C LYS A 159 -12.84 -15.48 29.05
N LYS A 160 -13.40 -16.68 29.04
CA LYS A 160 -14.82 -16.96 28.72
C LYS A 160 -15.66 -15.88 29.42
N PRO A 161 -16.43 -15.04 28.70
CA PRO A 161 -17.30 -14.08 29.39
C PRO A 161 -18.21 -14.88 30.29
N GLU A 162 -18.16 -14.61 31.59
CA GLU A 162 -19.14 -15.16 32.54
C GLU A 162 -20.51 -14.84 31.96
N LYS A 163 -21.29 -15.90 31.66
CA LYS A 163 -22.66 -15.75 31.23
C LYS A 163 -23.39 -15.08 32.39
N LYS A 164 -23.62 -13.78 32.34
CA LYS A 164 -24.46 -13.06 33.27
C LYS A 164 -25.77 -13.86 33.35
N LYS A 165 -26.08 -14.40 34.55
CA LYS A 165 -27.31 -15.15 34.78
C LYS A 165 -28.46 -14.26 34.34
N LYS A 166 -29.25 -14.72 33.35
CA LYS A 166 -30.42 -13.95 32.89
C LYS A 166 -31.36 -13.79 34.07
N PRO A 167 -31.96 -12.62 34.30
CA PRO A 167 -32.96 -12.46 35.36
C PRO A 167 -34.11 -13.45 35.14
N LYS A 168 -34.44 -14.22 36.14
CA LYS A 168 -35.48 -15.22 36.11
C LYS A 168 -36.57 -14.77 37.09
N LEU A 169 -37.78 -14.62 36.58
CA LEU A 169 -38.95 -14.34 37.44
C LEU A 169 -39.75 -15.63 37.58
N GLU A 170 -39.96 -16.05 38.81
CA GLU A 170 -40.88 -17.14 39.17
C GLU A 170 -42.10 -16.54 39.86
N LYS A 171 -43.29 -16.83 39.36
CA LYS A 171 -44.57 -16.38 39.93
C LYS A 171 -45.60 -17.47 39.83
N GLU A 172 -46.30 -17.69 40.92
CA GLU A 172 -47.45 -18.59 40.93
C GLU A 172 -48.70 -17.80 40.53
N ILE A 173 -49.47 -18.36 39.61
CA ILE A 173 -50.73 -17.77 39.15
C ILE A 173 -51.82 -18.84 39.13
N VAL A 174 -53.04 -18.39 39.28
CA VAL A 174 -54.22 -19.17 39.03
C VAL A 174 -54.92 -18.65 37.81
N LEU A 175 -55.08 -19.48 36.82
CA LEU A 175 -55.81 -19.12 35.62
C LEU A 175 -57.29 -19.21 35.87
N ASN A 176 -58.03 -18.23 35.35
CA ASN A 176 -59.54 -18.25 35.45
C ASN A 176 -60.07 -18.32 33.99
N PRO A 177 -61.16 -19.12 33.78
CA PRO A 177 -61.66 -19.29 32.39
C PRO A 177 -62.31 -18.03 31.80
N ASP A 178 -62.82 -17.13 32.73
CA ASP A 178 -63.56 -15.94 32.28
C ASP A 178 -62.75 -14.67 32.13
N SER A 179 -61.49 -14.69 32.52
CA SER A 179 -60.63 -13.49 32.42
C SER A 179 -59.22 -13.82 31.99
N ALA A 180 -58.69 -13.01 31.06
CA ALA A 180 -57.31 -13.13 30.66
C ALA A 180 -56.39 -12.61 31.77
N THR A 181 -55.50 -13.47 32.23
CA THR A 181 -54.54 -13.14 33.29
C THR A 181 -53.41 -12.31 32.77
N VAL A 182 -53.24 -11.09 33.30
CA VAL A 182 -52.07 -10.24 32.96
C VAL A 182 -50.97 -10.47 34.01
N VAL A 183 -49.80 -10.78 33.54
CA VAL A 183 -48.63 -10.99 34.42
C VAL A 183 -47.57 -9.91 34.12
N GLU A 184 -47.20 -9.20 35.17
CA GLU A 184 -46.13 -8.22 35.10
C GLU A 184 -44.79 -8.91 35.36
N HIS A 185 -43.83 -8.72 34.43
CA HIS A 185 -42.51 -9.36 34.52
C HIS A 185 -41.36 -8.38 34.71
N GLY A 186 -41.57 -7.10 34.50
CA GLY A 186 -40.53 -6.05 34.75
C GLY A 186 -39.21 -6.18 33.98
N MET A 187 -39.15 -7.00 32.92
CA MET A 187 -37.89 -7.29 32.20
C MET A 187 -37.59 -6.31 31.08
N PHE A 188 -38.42 -5.30 30.87
CA PHE A 188 -38.28 -4.25 29.85
C PHE A 188 -38.04 -4.78 28.43
N THR A 189 -38.61 -5.96 28.08
CA THR A 189 -38.48 -6.56 26.74
C THR A 189 -39.81 -7.17 26.31
N LYS A 190 -40.18 -7.00 25.01
CA LYS A 190 -41.35 -7.67 24.44
C LYS A 190 -41.09 -9.16 24.13
N LYS A 191 -39.82 -9.54 23.96
CA LYS A 191 -39.46 -10.96 23.72
C LYS A 191 -39.17 -11.64 25.01
N VAL A 192 -40.12 -12.44 25.51
CA VAL A 192 -40.01 -13.26 26.71
C VAL A 192 -40.24 -14.73 26.38
N GLN A 193 -39.61 -15.63 27.12
CA GLN A 193 -39.87 -17.05 27.10
C GLN A 193 -40.57 -17.40 28.40
N ILE A 194 -41.76 -18.02 28.32
CA ILE A 194 -42.55 -18.41 29.45
C ILE A 194 -42.61 -19.92 29.51
N THR A 195 -42.22 -20.51 30.63
CA THR A 195 -42.38 -21.92 30.93
C THR A 195 -43.31 -22.04 32.11
N ALA A 196 -44.40 -22.77 31.97
CA ALA A 196 -45.35 -23.02 33.03
C ALA A 196 -45.30 -24.49 33.47
N ARG A 197 -45.41 -24.72 34.77
CA ARG A 197 -45.53 -26.04 35.36
C ARG A 197 -46.74 -26.09 36.28
N ARG A 198 -47.47 -27.19 36.24
CA ARG A 198 -48.53 -27.47 37.21
C ARG A 198 -47.94 -27.83 38.57
N THR A 199 -48.75 -27.83 39.59
CA THR A 199 -48.36 -28.23 40.93
C THR A 199 -47.85 -29.69 41.02
N ASP A 200 -48.28 -30.54 40.08
CA ASP A 200 -47.77 -31.91 39.88
C ASP A 200 -46.43 -32.03 39.13
N GLY A 201 -45.80 -30.88 38.79
CA GLY A 201 -44.51 -30.83 38.10
C GLY A 201 -44.58 -30.97 36.59
N ARG A 202 -45.72 -31.29 36.01
CA ARG A 202 -45.87 -31.44 34.55
C ARG A 202 -45.82 -30.10 33.85
N VAL A 203 -45.16 -30.07 32.66
CA VAL A 203 -45.07 -28.87 31.83
C VAL A 203 -46.41 -28.57 31.18
N TYR A 204 -46.88 -27.32 31.32
CA TYR A 204 -48.10 -26.83 30.74
C TYR A 204 -47.81 -25.83 29.62
N LYS A 205 -48.40 -26.01 28.43
CA LYS A 205 -48.23 -25.08 27.31
C LYS A 205 -49.09 -23.84 27.50
N VAL A 206 -48.46 -22.70 27.69
CA VAL A 206 -49.11 -21.40 27.84
C VAL A 206 -49.12 -20.65 26.53
N LYS A 207 -50.27 -20.20 26.09
CA LYS A 207 -50.42 -19.23 25.00
C LYS A 207 -50.40 -17.83 25.60
N PHE A 208 -49.50 -16.99 25.16
CA PHE A 208 -49.35 -15.62 25.67
C PHE A 208 -49.16 -14.60 24.56
N LYS A 209 -49.53 -13.36 24.83
CA LYS A 209 -49.30 -12.21 23.95
C LYS A 209 -48.66 -11.08 24.75
N PRO A 210 -47.54 -10.50 24.32
CA PRO A 210 -46.98 -9.35 25.03
C PRO A 210 -47.88 -8.13 24.81
N ILE A 211 -48.20 -7.43 25.92
CA ILE A 211 -48.98 -6.18 25.93
C ILE A 211 -48.00 -5.00 25.74
N ASN A 212 -46.98 -4.95 26.58
CA ASN A 212 -45.95 -3.93 26.57
C ASN A 212 -44.58 -4.52 26.96
N PHE A 213 -43.60 -3.68 27.26
CA PHE A 213 -42.22 -4.10 27.63
C PHE A 213 -42.14 -4.74 29.03
N ALA A 214 -43.20 -4.64 29.86
CA ALA A 214 -43.24 -5.11 31.25
C ALA A 214 -44.31 -6.15 31.49
N GLN A 215 -45.28 -6.32 30.60
CA GLN A 215 -46.48 -7.11 30.84
C GLN A 215 -46.81 -8.07 29.70
N VAL A 216 -47.25 -9.29 30.06
CA VAL A 216 -47.75 -10.30 29.12
C VAL A 216 -49.16 -10.73 29.51
N LYS A 217 -50.01 -10.95 28.52
CA LYS A 217 -51.37 -11.47 28.68
C LYS A 217 -51.37 -12.96 28.37
N ILE A 218 -51.84 -13.77 29.31
CA ILE A 218 -52.02 -15.21 29.15
C ILE A 218 -53.40 -15.45 28.57
N LEU A 219 -53.49 -16.26 27.52
CA LEU A 219 -54.72 -16.48 26.75
C LEU A 219 -55.41 -17.82 27.05
N ASN A 220 -54.84 -18.64 27.94
CA ASN A 220 -55.42 -19.92 28.30
C ASN A 220 -56.63 -19.73 29.18
N GLN A 221 -57.67 -20.51 28.95
CA GLN A 221 -58.97 -20.43 29.60
C GLN A 221 -59.26 -21.63 30.53
N ASP A 222 -58.26 -22.18 31.18
CA ASP A 222 -58.37 -23.32 32.06
C ASP A 222 -58.25 -22.87 33.52
N THR A 223 -58.98 -23.51 34.44
CA THR A 223 -58.87 -23.28 35.90
C THR A 223 -57.71 -24.14 36.44
N VAL A 224 -56.48 -23.66 36.39
CA VAL A 224 -55.30 -24.41 36.82
C VAL A 224 -54.31 -23.50 37.55
N ARG A 225 -53.76 -24.01 38.66
CA ARG A 225 -52.63 -23.34 39.33
C ARG A 225 -51.33 -23.69 38.63
N LEU A 226 -50.61 -22.66 38.23
CA LEU A 226 -49.39 -22.78 37.47
C LEU A 226 -48.25 -22.01 38.14
N LYS A 227 -47.09 -22.63 38.20
CA LYS A 227 -45.83 -21.93 38.49
C LYS A 227 -45.22 -21.46 37.16
N LEU A 228 -45.22 -20.16 36.95
CA LEU A 228 -44.62 -19.53 35.76
C LEU A 228 -43.16 -19.21 36.01
N THR A 229 -42.35 -19.57 35.07
CA THR A 229 -40.97 -19.12 34.96
C THR A 229 -40.84 -18.24 33.71
N ILE A 230 -40.59 -16.97 33.90
CA ILE A 230 -40.42 -16.01 32.82
C ILE A 230 -38.93 -15.66 32.70
N ILE A 231 -38.39 -15.77 31.52
CA ILE A 231 -36.98 -15.44 31.21
C ILE A 231 -36.99 -14.48 30.03
N PRO A 232 -36.14 -13.43 30.01
CA PRO A 232 -36.02 -12.59 28.84
C PRO A 232 -35.58 -13.44 27.64
N GLY A 233 -36.25 -13.25 26.54
CA GLY A 233 -35.90 -13.91 25.26
C GLY A 233 -34.50 -13.54 24.80
N PRO A 234 -34.02 -14.16 23.72
CA PRO A 234 -32.71 -13.84 23.18
C PRO A 234 -32.63 -12.37 22.84
N ALA A 235 -31.54 -11.72 23.27
CA ALA A 235 -31.27 -10.33 22.88
C ALA A 235 -31.21 -10.21 21.35
N PRO A 236 -31.54 -9.04 20.76
CA PRO A 236 -31.45 -8.85 19.34
C PRO A 236 -30.06 -9.22 18.76
N THR A 237 -29.03 -9.11 19.59
CA THR A 237 -27.63 -9.51 19.26
C THR A 237 -27.42 -11.03 19.23
N GLU A 238 -28.37 -11.83 19.74
CA GLU A 238 -28.34 -13.30 19.73
C GLU A 238 -29.14 -13.90 18.56
N ASP A 239 -29.87 -13.08 17.79
CA ASP A 239 -30.63 -13.53 16.62
C ASP A 239 -29.68 -14.08 15.55
N PHE A 240 -30.10 -15.16 14.89
CA PHE A 240 -29.33 -15.82 13.82
C PHE A 240 -28.98 -14.85 12.70
N LEU A 241 -29.91 -14.03 12.25
CA LEU A 241 -29.70 -13.04 11.21
C LEU A 241 -28.64 -12.01 11.61
N TYR A 242 -28.69 -11.52 12.86
CA TYR A 242 -27.69 -10.58 13.37
C TYR A 242 -26.29 -11.21 13.38
N LYS A 243 -26.18 -12.45 13.84
CA LYS A 243 -24.91 -13.19 13.83
C LYS A 243 -24.42 -13.44 12.41
N ALA A 244 -25.31 -13.81 11.48
CA ALA A 244 -24.95 -14.01 10.09
C ALA A 244 -24.37 -12.73 9.46
N VAL A 245 -25.02 -11.58 9.68
CA VAL A 245 -24.52 -10.27 9.23
C VAL A 245 -23.20 -9.91 9.90
N GLU A 246 -23.03 -10.19 11.19
CA GLU A 246 -21.78 -9.95 11.91
C GLU A 246 -20.64 -10.81 11.35
N HIS A 247 -20.89 -12.08 11.07
CA HIS A 247 -19.89 -12.97 10.49
C HIS A 247 -19.57 -12.63 9.04
N SER A 248 -20.55 -12.23 8.22
CA SER A 248 -20.30 -11.78 6.84
C SER A 248 -19.51 -10.49 6.81
N ALA A 249 -19.84 -9.53 7.68
CA ALA A 249 -19.05 -8.31 7.83
C ALA A 249 -17.59 -8.63 8.24
N ARG A 250 -17.41 -9.57 9.18
CA ARG A 250 -16.08 -10.04 9.59
C ARG A 250 -15.31 -10.67 8.43
N PHE A 251 -15.97 -11.46 7.60
CA PHE A 251 -15.35 -12.08 6.42
C PHE A 251 -14.84 -11.02 5.44
N LEU A 252 -15.65 -9.99 5.13
CA LEU A 252 -15.24 -8.86 4.31
C LEU A 252 -14.07 -8.08 4.93
N MET A 253 -14.05 -7.95 6.26
CA MET A 253 -12.99 -7.27 7.00
C MET A 253 -11.70 -8.09 7.16
N MET A 254 -11.62 -9.31 6.62
CA MET A 254 -10.38 -10.09 6.59
C MET A 254 -9.32 -9.43 5.72
N VAL A 255 -9.73 -8.73 4.67
CA VAL A 255 -8.83 -7.90 3.87
C VAL A 255 -8.53 -6.62 4.64
N ARG A 256 -7.31 -6.49 5.16
CA ARG A 256 -6.91 -5.35 6.01
C ARG A 256 -6.09 -4.31 5.29
N ARG A 257 -5.31 -4.73 4.30
CA ARG A 257 -4.45 -3.88 3.49
C ARG A 257 -4.53 -4.34 2.05
N PHE A 258 -4.51 -3.38 1.15
CA PHE A 258 -4.47 -3.63 -0.26
C PHE A 258 -3.41 -2.72 -0.87
N ASN A 259 -2.45 -3.31 -1.58
CA ASN A 259 -1.37 -2.58 -2.23
C ASN A 259 -1.57 -2.66 -3.74
N ILE A 260 -1.51 -1.52 -4.38
CA ILE A 260 -1.55 -1.38 -5.83
C ILE A 260 -0.19 -0.86 -6.25
N GLN A 261 0.43 -1.52 -7.18
CA GLN A 261 1.65 -1.05 -7.82
C GLN A 261 1.44 -1.07 -9.33
N PHE A 262 1.70 0.07 -9.95
CA PHE A 262 1.70 0.22 -11.39
C PHE A 262 3.05 0.76 -11.81
N THR A 263 3.73 0.01 -12.69
CA THR A 263 5.03 0.39 -13.25
C THR A 263 4.90 0.44 -14.77
N ASN A 264 5.29 1.57 -15.34
CA ASN A 264 5.43 1.74 -16.78
C ASN A 264 6.86 2.12 -17.09
N SER A 265 7.54 1.31 -17.89
CA SER A 265 8.89 1.58 -18.34
C SER A 265 8.95 1.59 -19.87
N ALA A 266 9.72 2.51 -20.41
CA ALA A 266 10.02 2.57 -21.82
C ALA A 266 11.48 2.98 -21.99
N GLY A 267 12.15 2.35 -22.95
CA GLY A 267 13.54 2.64 -23.27
C GLY A 267 13.78 2.63 -24.78
N MET A 268 14.77 3.37 -25.19
CA MET A 268 15.26 3.39 -26.55
C MET A 268 16.78 3.32 -26.53
N MET A 269 17.33 2.53 -27.41
CA MET A 269 18.76 2.49 -27.71
C MET A 269 18.97 2.78 -29.17
N SER A 270 19.84 3.71 -29.46
CA SER A 270 20.27 4.05 -30.80
C SER A 270 21.78 3.93 -30.90
N VAL A 271 22.25 3.26 -31.94
CA VAL A 271 23.66 3.18 -32.30
C VAL A 271 23.80 3.88 -33.64
N SER A 272 24.57 4.95 -33.65
CA SER A 272 24.89 5.68 -34.90
C SER A 272 26.13 5.03 -35.51
N TYR A 273 25.97 4.27 -36.56
CA TYR A 273 27.08 3.88 -37.40
C TYR A 273 27.40 5.05 -38.32
N THR A 274 28.56 5.64 -38.19
CA THR A 274 29.09 6.51 -39.26
C THR A 274 29.30 5.65 -40.47
N HIS A 275 28.59 5.95 -41.57
CA HIS A 275 28.75 5.26 -42.83
C HIS A 275 30.24 5.28 -43.22
N LEU A 276 30.80 4.10 -43.48
CA LEU A 276 31.93 3.98 -44.35
C LEU A 276 31.60 4.79 -45.63
N ARG A 277 32.29 5.89 -45.86
CA ARG A 277 32.24 6.55 -47.14
C ARG A 277 32.70 5.50 -48.15
N ALA A 278 31.75 4.94 -48.86
CA ALA A 278 32.10 4.21 -50.07
C ALA A 278 32.85 5.19 -50.95
N HIS A 279 34.14 4.99 -51.12
CA HIS A 279 34.90 5.59 -52.20
C HIS A 279 34.21 5.10 -53.46
N GLU A 280 33.39 5.94 -54.08
CA GLU A 280 33.02 5.81 -55.44
C GLU A 280 34.35 5.94 -56.23
N THR A 281 34.93 4.80 -56.55
CA THR A 281 35.91 4.73 -57.62
C THR A 281 35.16 5.00 -58.90
N SER A 282 35.17 6.26 -59.31
CA SER A 282 34.87 6.62 -60.69
C SER A 282 35.93 5.93 -61.62
N ALA A 283 35.49 4.80 -62.18
CA ALA A 283 36.20 4.23 -63.33
C ALA A 283 35.86 5.06 -64.57
N HIS A 284 36.82 5.73 -65.07
CA HIS A 284 36.87 6.18 -66.49
C HIS A 284 37.53 5.08 -67.29
#